data_d836e5846b6363fc53867ea6ef4ba568
#
_entry.id   d836e5846b6363fc53867ea6ef4ba568
#
_cell.length_a   1.000
_cell.length_b   1.000
_cell.length_c   1.000
_cell.angle_alpha   90.00
_cell.angle_beta   90.00
_cell.angle_gamma   90.00
#
_symmetry.space_group_name_H-M   'P 1'
#
loop_
_entity.id
_entity.type
_entity.pdbx_description
1 polymer ?
#
loop_
_entity_poly.entity_id
_entity_poly.type
_entity_poly.pdbx_seq_one_letter_code
_entity_poly.pdbx_strand_id
1 'polypeptide(L)'
;MQEFSSGAEAVDRLMSTLFQLSAYLLLMPAVVVLASNLLFEEQDNDTLKNLMTVPVSKPALALAKMTLLFLFSIAFMAIGGLVNLAIVLASGLEPVGFWKLFFVGIGQGIMMWAGALPCVLLVVLLNRSYIISVIITFFYTAVNYIFGTNDYFIMQPFGFNPGTLLPGPLTFRWFFQYLDTSGAQMTELMERISPYFVTTPQAFLVVILE
;
A
#
# COMPACT_ATOMS: atom_id res chain seq x y z
N MET A 1 -24.92 10.73 9.30
CA MET A 1 -24.25 9.48 9.69
C MET A 1 -24.85 8.40 8.82
N GLN A 2 -24.06 7.65 8.05
CA GLN A 2 -24.56 6.45 7.37
C GLN A 2 -24.71 5.36 8.43
N GLU A 3 -25.93 4.93 8.67
CA GLU A 3 -26.20 3.79 9.53
C GLU A 3 -25.75 2.52 8.79
N PHE A 4 -24.85 1.76 9.41
CA PHE A 4 -24.47 0.44 8.91
C PHE A 4 -25.57 -0.54 9.26
N SER A 5 -25.93 -1.41 8.31
CA SER A 5 -26.98 -2.41 8.52
C SER A 5 -26.48 -3.61 9.34
N SER A 6 -25.16 -3.88 9.34
CA SER A 6 -24.55 -4.97 10.10
C SER A 6 -23.09 -4.68 10.45
N GLY A 7 -22.56 -5.39 11.45
CA GLY A 7 -21.17 -5.27 11.85
C GLY A 7 -20.19 -5.76 10.75
N ALA A 8 -20.57 -6.77 9.97
CA ALA A 8 -19.78 -7.23 8.83
C ALA A 8 -19.67 -6.14 7.75
N GLU A 9 -20.77 -5.49 7.37
CA GLU A 9 -20.77 -4.38 6.42
C GLU A 9 -19.92 -3.20 6.90
N ALA A 10 -19.99 -2.88 8.20
CA ALA A 10 -19.18 -1.81 8.79
C ALA A 10 -17.68 -2.13 8.69
N VAL A 11 -17.28 -3.35 9.03
CA VAL A 11 -15.88 -3.81 8.94
C VAL A 11 -15.41 -3.76 7.48
N ASP A 12 -16.15 -4.31 6.54
CA ASP A 12 -15.76 -4.36 5.13
C ASP A 12 -15.61 -2.96 4.53
N ARG A 13 -16.55 -2.06 4.82
CA ARG A 13 -16.53 -0.71 4.29
C ARG A 13 -15.37 0.13 4.84
N LEU A 14 -15.12 0.03 6.15
CA LEU A 14 -14.00 0.73 6.78
C LEU A 14 -12.65 0.17 6.32
N MET A 15 -12.52 -1.16 6.22
CA MET A 15 -11.31 -1.79 5.75
C MET A 15 -11.07 -1.56 4.25
N SER A 16 -12.10 -1.58 3.41
CA SER A 16 -11.95 -1.22 1.99
C SER A 16 -11.49 0.23 1.81
N THR A 17 -11.97 1.16 2.64
CA THR A 17 -11.51 2.55 2.63
C THR A 17 -10.04 2.65 3.04
N LEU A 18 -9.61 1.89 4.05
CA LEU A 18 -8.22 1.80 4.46
C LEU A 18 -7.34 1.26 3.33
N PHE A 19 -7.77 0.19 2.65
CA PHE A 19 -7.01 -0.45 1.58
C PHE A 19 -6.94 0.39 0.31
N GLN A 20 -8.00 1.10 -0.04
CA GLN A 20 -8.06 1.92 -1.25
C GLN A 20 -7.52 3.33 -0.99
N LEU A 21 -8.20 4.13 -0.19
CA LEU A 21 -7.85 5.54 -0.03
C LEU A 21 -6.61 5.74 0.83
N SER A 22 -6.60 5.17 2.05
CA SER A 22 -5.51 5.45 2.99
C SER A 22 -4.20 4.84 2.55
N ALA A 23 -4.21 3.62 1.99
CA ALA A 23 -2.98 2.97 1.52
C ALA A 23 -2.36 3.69 0.32
N TYR A 24 -3.18 4.11 -0.66
CA TYR A 24 -2.64 4.78 -1.85
C TYR A 24 -2.36 6.26 -1.65
N LEU A 25 -3.27 7.01 -1.01
CA LEU A 25 -3.15 8.45 -0.92
C LEU A 25 -2.37 8.94 0.30
N LEU A 26 -2.19 8.11 1.31
CA LEU A 26 -1.44 8.48 2.52
C LEU A 26 -0.19 7.61 2.69
N LEU A 27 -0.32 6.28 2.73
CA LEU A 27 0.81 5.41 3.02
C LEU A 27 1.87 5.45 1.91
N MET A 28 1.48 5.26 0.65
CA MET A 28 2.44 5.22 -0.46
C MET A 28 3.24 6.53 -0.60
N PRO A 29 2.63 7.73 -0.61
CA PRO A 29 3.39 8.99 -0.59
C PRO A 29 4.25 9.15 0.66
N ALA A 30 3.75 8.75 1.83
CA ALA A 30 4.51 8.86 3.07
C ALA A 30 5.79 7.99 3.01
N VAL A 31 5.71 6.77 2.50
CA VAL A 31 6.88 5.90 2.31
C VAL A 31 7.91 6.55 1.39
N VAL A 32 7.48 7.11 0.25
CA VAL A 32 8.41 7.74 -0.70
C VAL A 32 9.04 9.01 -0.12
N VAL A 33 8.27 9.85 0.54
CA VAL A 33 8.77 11.08 1.18
C VAL A 33 9.73 10.75 2.32
N LEU A 34 9.38 9.79 3.18
CA LEU A 34 10.27 9.35 4.25
C LEU A 34 11.55 8.72 3.70
N ALA A 35 11.45 7.91 2.65
CA ALA A 35 12.62 7.36 1.97
C ALA A 35 13.53 8.45 1.43
N SER A 36 12.95 9.46 0.79
CA SER A 36 13.69 10.62 0.25
C SER A 36 14.44 11.37 1.36
N ASN A 37 13.76 11.65 2.47
CA ASN A 37 14.38 12.33 3.61
C ASN A 37 15.52 11.49 4.18
N LEU A 38 15.29 10.20 4.44
CA LEU A 38 16.30 9.30 4.99
C LEU A 38 17.53 9.12 4.08
N LEU A 39 17.35 9.22 2.76
CA LEU A 39 18.44 9.04 1.80
C LEU A 39 19.20 10.35 1.53
N PHE A 40 18.53 11.52 1.53
CA PHE A 40 19.17 12.79 1.23
C PHE A 40 19.73 13.52 2.44
N GLU A 41 19.15 13.37 3.62
CA GLU A 41 19.58 14.07 4.83
C GLU A 41 21.06 13.84 5.18
N GLU A 42 21.58 12.65 4.89
CA GLU A 42 23.00 12.33 5.11
C GLU A 42 23.93 12.99 4.08
N GLN A 43 23.44 13.30 2.88
CA GLN A 43 24.22 13.99 1.85
C GLN A 43 24.30 15.49 2.13
N ASP A 44 23.22 16.09 2.65
CA ASP A 44 23.10 17.52 2.86
C ASP A 44 23.81 17.97 4.15
N ASN A 45 23.91 17.13 5.15
CA ASN A 45 24.47 17.49 6.47
C ASN A 45 25.96 17.14 6.65
N ASP A 46 26.70 16.76 5.59
CA ASP A 46 28.09 16.28 5.69
C ASP A 46 28.31 15.12 6.71
N THR A 47 27.20 14.56 7.24
CA THR A 47 27.22 13.48 8.24
C THR A 47 27.80 12.19 7.67
N LEU A 48 27.83 12.04 6.34
CA LEU A 48 28.55 10.97 5.65
C LEU A 48 30.03 10.87 6.06
N LYS A 49 30.71 12.02 6.32
CA LYS A 49 32.10 12.01 6.77
C LYS A 49 32.23 11.47 8.19
N ASN A 50 31.27 11.78 9.07
CA ASN A 50 31.27 11.29 10.44
C ASN A 50 30.83 9.83 10.53
N LEU A 51 29.90 9.38 9.64
CA LEU A 51 29.52 7.97 9.54
C LEU A 51 30.64 7.07 9.00
N MET A 52 31.55 7.61 8.17
CA MET A 52 32.71 6.86 7.68
C MET A 52 33.75 6.55 8.77
N THR A 53 33.66 7.19 9.93
CA THR A 53 34.50 6.86 11.09
C THR A 53 34.00 5.64 11.85
N VAL A 54 32.74 5.23 11.63
CA VAL A 54 32.15 4.01 12.19
C VAL A 54 32.24 2.89 11.14
N PRO A 55 32.66 1.66 11.48
CA PRO A 55 32.83 0.57 10.51
C PRO A 55 31.49 -0.03 10.05
N VAL A 56 30.58 0.83 9.52
CA VAL A 56 29.30 0.40 8.95
C VAL A 56 29.38 0.47 7.43
N SER A 57 29.05 -0.63 6.76
CA SER A 57 29.03 -0.66 5.30
C SER A 57 27.81 0.11 4.74
N LYS A 58 28.00 0.81 3.63
CA LYS A 58 26.90 1.54 2.92
C LYS A 58 25.68 0.66 2.63
N PRO A 59 25.83 -0.63 2.21
CA PRO A 59 24.69 -1.52 2.03
C PRO A 59 23.92 -1.81 3.32
N ALA A 60 24.62 -1.96 4.46
CA ALA A 60 23.97 -2.21 5.75
C ALA A 60 23.13 -1.01 6.18
N LEU A 61 23.61 0.21 5.95
CA LEU A 61 22.85 1.44 6.23
C LEU A 61 21.61 1.55 5.34
N ALA A 62 21.74 1.30 4.03
CA ALA A 62 20.62 1.28 3.12
C ALA A 62 19.56 0.24 3.53
N LEU A 63 20.01 -0.97 3.88
CA LEU A 63 19.11 -2.03 4.36
C LEU A 63 18.37 -1.63 5.65
N ALA A 64 19.06 -1.01 6.60
CA ALA A 64 18.43 -0.52 7.83
C ALA A 64 17.31 0.51 7.53
N LYS A 65 17.56 1.44 6.59
CA LYS A 65 16.55 2.42 6.15
C LYS A 65 15.35 1.75 5.48
N MET A 66 15.59 0.79 4.58
CA MET A 66 14.51 0.03 3.92
C MET A 66 13.70 -0.78 4.93
N THR A 67 14.36 -1.36 5.94
CA THR A 67 13.69 -2.07 7.04
C THR A 67 12.81 -1.13 7.86
N LEU A 68 13.28 0.09 8.14
CA LEU A 68 12.48 1.10 8.83
C LEU A 68 11.21 1.44 8.06
N LEU A 69 11.32 1.67 6.75
CA LEU A 69 10.16 1.95 5.88
C LEU A 69 9.20 0.76 5.80
N PHE A 70 9.72 -0.45 5.76
CA PHE A 70 8.93 -1.69 5.82
C PHE A 70 8.12 -1.77 7.12
N LEU A 71 8.77 -1.57 8.27
CA LEU A 71 8.10 -1.57 9.57
C LEU A 71 7.08 -0.43 9.68
N PHE A 72 7.39 0.74 9.14
CA PHE A 72 6.46 1.86 9.08
C PHE A 72 5.19 1.50 8.29
N SER A 73 5.32 0.86 7.14
CA SER A 73 4.17 0.46 6.32
C SER A 73 3.27 -0.55 7.02
N ILE A 74 3.86 -1.54 7.69
CA ILE A 74 3.12 -2.51 8.50
C ILE A 74 2.42 -1.82 9.67
N ALA A 75 3.13 -0.96 10.39
CA ALA A 75 2.59 -0.24 11.54
C ALA A 75 1.43 0.68 11.13
N PHE A 76 1.55 1.38 10.00
CA PHE A 76 0.48 2.24 9.47
C PHE A 76 -0.81 1.44 9.22
N MET A 77 -0.71 0.30 8.54
CA MET A 77 -1.88 -0.56 8.25
C MET A 77 -2.43 -1.21 9.51
N ALA A 78 -1.58 -1.64 10.44
CA ALA A 78 -2.00 -2.20 11.72
C ALA A 78 -2.76 -1.16 12.57
N ILE A 79 -2.22 0.05 12.70
CA ILE A 79 -2.86 1.14 13.45
C ILE A 79 -4.19 1.53 12.79
N GLY A 80 -4.22 1.68 11.45
CA GLY A 80 -5.43 1.97 10.70
C GLY A 80 -6.51 0.90 10.92
N GLY A 81 -6.13 -0.38 10.88
CA GLY A 81 -7.02 -1.49 11.19
C GLY A 81 -7.57 -1.44 12.62
N LEU A 82 -6.71 -1.16 13.62
CA LEU A 82 -7.14 -1.04 15.02
C LEU A 82 -8.06 0.17 15.24
N VAL A 83 -7.83 1.28 14.54
CA VAL A 83 -8.75 2.44 14.56
C VAL A 83 -10.11 2.05 13.99
N ASN A 84 -10.15 1.31 12.88
CA ASN A 84 -11.39 0.81 12.31
C ASN A 84 -12.13 -0.13 13.29
N LEU A 85 -11.42 -1.02 13.98
CA LEU A 85 -11.99 -1.85 15.04
C LEU A 85 -12.61 -1.00 16.15
N ALA A 86 -11.90 0.02 16.60
CA ALA A 86 -12.40 0.91 17.65
C ALA A 86 -13.68 1.66 17.20
N ILE A 87 -13.77 2.08 15.93
CA ILE A 87 -14.95 2.71 15.35
C ILE A 87 -16.14 1.74 15.35
N VAL A 88 -15.96 0.49 14.91
CA VAL A 88 -17.01 -0.54 14.88
C VAL A 88 -17.53 -0.82 16.29
N LEU A 89 -16.64 -1.01 17.25
CA LEU A 89 -17.01 -1.25 18.65
C LEU A 89 -17.72 -0.04 19.28
N ALA A 90 -17.24 1.18 19.00
CA ALA A 90 -17.87 2.40 19.49
C ALA A 90 -19.28 2.61 18.90
N SER A 91 -19.55 2.06 17.72
CA SER A 91 -20.89 2.04 17.10
C SER A 91 -21.82 0.97 17.68
N GLY A 92 -21.37 0.17 18.65
CA GLY A 92 -22.14 -0.91 19.25
C GLY A 92 -22.35 -2.13 18.36
N LEU A 93 -21.54 -2.27 17.29
CA LEU A 93 -21.62 -3.36 16.34
C LEU A 93 -20.58 -4.45 16.66
N GLU A 94 -20.92 -5.71 16.35
CA GLU A 94 -19.96 -6.81 16.45
C GLU A 94 -18.97 -6.78 15.27
N PRO A 95 -17.65 -6.87 15.51
CA PRO A 95 -16.64 -6.80 14.45
C PRO A 95 -16.48 -8.14 13.72
N VAL A 96 -17.53 -8.57 13.02
CA VAL A 96 -17.57 -9.85 12.29
C VAL A 96 -16.57 -9.82 11.13
N GLY A 97 -15.71 -10.84 11.03
CA GLY A 97 -14.72 -10.95 9.95
C GLY A 97 -13.48 -10.05 10.09
N PHE A 98 -13.40 -9.18 11.12
CA PHE A 98 -12.34 -8.21 11.30
C PHE A 98 -10.92 -8.80 11.20
N TRP A 99 -10.64 -9.89 11.91
CA TRP A 99 -9.28 -10.45 11.95
C TRP A 99 -8.78 -10.94 10.59
N LYS A 100 -9.69 -11.47 9.75
CA LYS A 100 -9.35 -11.84 8.38
C LYS A 100 -8.85 -10.61 7.61
N LEU A 101 -9.61 -9.53 7.61
CA LEU A 101 -9.27 -8.30 6.90
C LEU A 101 -8.08 -7.56 7.54
N PHE A 102 -7.91 -7.67 8.85
CA PHE A 102 -6.73 -7.12 9.54
C PHE A 102 -5.43 -7.73 9.02
N PHE A 103 -5.35 -9.06 8.88
CA PHE A 103 -4.16 -9.71 8.33
C PHE A 103 -3.99 -9.44 6.83
N VAL A 104 -5.06 -9.32 6.07
CA VAL A 104 -5.02 -8.84 4.68
C VAL A 104 -4.43 -7.41 4.65
N GLY A 105 -4.81 -6.54 5.58
CA GLY A 105 -4.25 -5.20 5.73
C GLY A 105 -2.74 -5.20 5.97
N ILE A 106 -2.23 -6.10 6.81
CA ILE A 106 -0.78 -6.26 6.99
C ILE A 106 -0.09 -6.64 5.66
N GLY A 107 -0.66 -7.60 4.92
CA GLY A 107 -0.16 -7.96 3.58
C GLY A 107 -0.20 -6.79 2.60
N GLN A 108 -1.26 -5.98 2.63
CA GLN A 108 -1.37 -4.75 1.85
C GLN A 108 -0.25 -3.76 2.19
N GLY A 109 0.09 -3.59 3.47
CA GLY A 109 1.21 -2.75 3.90
C GLY A 109 2.54 -3.18 3.30
N ILE A 110 2.79 -4.48 3.22
CA ILE A 110 4.00 -5.05 2.58
C ILE A 110 4.00 -4.72 1.08
N MET A 111 2.89 -4.92 0.39
CA MET A 111 2.76 -4.62 -1.03
C MET A 111 2.91 -3.13 -1.33
N MET A 112 2.35 -2.26 -0.49
CA MET A 112 2.49 -0.80 -0.64
C MET A 112 3.93 -0.33 -0.44
N TRP A 113 4.65 -0.93 0.51
CA TRP A 113 6.08 -0.67 0.69
C TRP A 113 6.88 -1.06 -0.55
N ALA A 114 6.70 -2.27 -1.07
CA ALA A 114 7.40 -2.73 -2.28
C ALA A 114 7.01 -1.90 -3.51
N GLY A 115 5.72 -1.66 -3.73
CA GLY A 115 5.23 -0.84 -4.83
C GLY A 115 5.65 0.64 -4.76
N ALA A 116 6.13 1.12 -3.61
CA ALA A 116 6.73 2.45 -3.49
C ALA A 116 8.21 2.47 -3.93
N LEU A 117 8.92 1.34 -3.92
CA LEU A 117 10.37 1.29 -4.22
C LEU A 117 10.74 1.81 -5.62
N PRO A 118 10.02 1.51 -6.70
CA PRO A 118 10.29 2.09 -8.02
C PRO A 118 10.23 3.61 -8.00
N CYS A 119 9.26 4.20 -7.27
CA CYS A 119 9.16 5.65 -7.12
C CYS A 119 10.32 6.21 -6.29
N VAL A 120 10.72 5.54 -5.21
CA VAL A 120 11.89 5.90 -4.40
C VAL A 120 13.14 5.91 -5.28
N LEU A 121 13.33 4.88 -6.12
CA LEU A 121 14.46 4.81 -7.04
C LEU A 121 14.45 5.97 -8.04
N LEU A 122 13.30 6.27 -8.64
CA LEU A 122 13.15 7.41 -9.56
C LEU A 122 13.50 8.74 -8.88
N VAL A 123 13.02 8.96 -7.66
CA VAL A 123 13.32 10.16 -6.88
C VAL A 123 14.81 10.29 -6.61
N VAL A 124 15.48 9.19 -6.24
CA VAL A 124 16.92 9.16 -5.95
C VAL A 124 17.74 9.41 -7.22
N LEU A 125 17.35 8.81 -8.36
CA LEU A 125 18.09 8.94 -9.62
C LEU A 125 17.91 10.31 -10.30
N LEU A 126 16.70 10.83 -10.29
CA LEU A 126 16.36 12.02 -11.06
C LEU A 126 16.62 13.30 -10.30
N ASN A 127 16.68 13.28 -8.97
CA ASN A 127 16.63 14.53 -8.29
C ASN A 127 17.19 14.58 -6.86
N ARG A 128 17.80 15.73 -6.57
CA ARG A 128 18.28 16.13 -5.24
C ARG A 128 17.38 17.19 -4.57
N SER A 129 16.24 17.54 -5.17
CA SER A 129 15.33 18.56 -4.64
C SER A 129 14.09 17.93 -4.04
N TYR A 130 13.79 18.26 -2.80
CA TYR A 130 12.59 17.81 -2.08
C TYR A 130 11.28 18.11 -2.84
N ILE A 131 11.18 19.31 -3.46
CA ILE A 131 9.96 19.72 -4.18
C ILE A 131 9.67 18.80 -5.37
N ILE A 132 10.67 18.43 -6.15
CA ILE A 132 10.50 17.56 -7.32
C ILE A 132 10.19 16.13 -6.85
N SER A 133 10.79 15.68 -5.75
CA SER A 133 10.45 14.39 -5.13
C SER A 133 8.97 14.31 -4.76
N VAL A 134 8.42 15.36 -4.17
CA VAL A 134 6.98 15.44 -3.82
C VAL A 134 6.11 15.41 -5.08
N ILE A 135 6.47 16.13 -6.13
CA ILE A 135 5.73 16.17 -7.39
C ILE A 135 5.72 14.78 -8.05
N ILE A 136 6.89 14.14 -8.18
CA ILE A 136 7.00 12.78 -8.75
C ILE A 136 6.15 11.80 -7.95
N THR A 137 6.24 11.86 -6.62
CA THR A 137 5.47 11.01 -5.72
C THR A 137 3.97 11.19 -5.91
N PHE A 138 3.51 12.44 -6.00
CA PHE A 138 2.10 12.75 -6.22
C PHE A 138 1.59 12.13 -7.54
N PHE A 139 2.30 12.34 -8.64
CA PHE A 139 1.91 11.76 -9.93
C PHE A 139 1.95 10.23 -9.92
N TYR A 140 3.00 9.63 -9.35
CA TYR A 140 3.11 8.18 -9.24
C TYR A 140 1.95 7.59 -8.45
N THR A 141 1.62 8.18 -7.31
CA THR A 141 0.51 7.73 -6.45
C THR A 141 -0.84 7.90 -7.13
N ALA A 142 -1.08 9.07 -7.76
CA ALA A 142 -2.33 9.33 -8.48
C ALA A 142 -2.53 8.34 -9.64
N VAL A 143 -1.49 8.07 -10.43
CA VAL A 143 -1.54 7.09 -11.51
C VAL A 143 -1.85 5.69 -10.99
N ASN A 144 -1.17 5.24 -9.92
CA ASN A 144 -1.43 3.94 -9.32
C ASN A 144 -2.86 3.82 -8.77
N TYR A 145 -3.37 4.88 -8.13
CA TYR A 145 -4.76 4.90 -7.65
C TYR A 145 -5.77 4.83 -8.80
N ILE A 146 -5.60 5.66 -9.84
CA ILE A 146 -6.48 5.68 -11.01
C ILE A 146 -6.46 4.32 -11.74
N PHE A 147 -5.29 3.74 -11.93
CA PHE A 147 -5.17 2.44 -12.60
C PHE A 147 -5.68 1.29 -11.74
N GLY A 148 -5.55 1.39 -10.41
CA GLY A 148 -6.09 0.43 -9.47
C GLY A 148 -7.61 0.40 -9.40
N THR A 149 -8.28 1.48 -9.82
CA THR A 149 -9.76 1.59 -9.85
C THR A 149 -10.35 1.51 -11.25
N ASN A 150 -9.52 1.36 -12.29
CA ASN A 150 -9.96 1.35 -13.68
C ASN A 150 -10.14 -0.08 -14.20
N ASP A 151 -11.34 -0.39 -14.70
CA ASP A 151 -11.72 -1.72 -15.21
C ASP A 151 -10.73 -2.26 -16.26
N TYR A 152 -10.20 -1.41 -17.14
CA TYR A 152 -9.27 -1.82 -18.18
C TYR A 152 -7.99 -2.46 -17.61
N PHE A 153 -7.47 -1.96 -16.49
CA PHE A 153 -6.27 -2.50 -15.85
C PHE A 153 -6.59 -3.65 -14.91
N ILE A 154 -7.76 -3.62 -14.25
CA ILE A 154 -8.18 -4.66 -13.31
C ILE A 154 -8.54 -5.95 -14.06
N MET A 155 -9.21 -5.85 -15.23
CA MET A 155 -9.68 -6.99 -16.02
C MET A 155 -8.63 -7.52 -16.99
N GLN A 156 -7.35 -7.53 -16.62
CA GLN A 156 -6.27 -8.14 -17.39
C GLN A 156 -5.89 -9.50 -16.80
N PRO A 157 -5.59 -10.51 -17.63
CA PRO A 157 -5.10 -11.79 -17.13
C PRO A 157 -3.77 -11.60 -16.38
N PHE A 158 -3.47 -12.50 -15.46
CA PHE A 158 -2.17 -12.49 -14.78
C PHE A 158 -1.05 -12.75 -15.81
N GLY A 159 -0.05 -11.86 -15.88
CA GLY A 159 1.05 -11.95 -16.83
C GLY A 159 1.83 -10.64 -16.94
N PHE A 160 2.64 -10.51 -17.97
CA PHE A 160 3.47 -9.31 -18.21
C PHE A 160 2.63 -8.19 -18.85
N ASN A 161 1.85 -7.51 -18.04
CA ASN A 161 0.98 -6.40 -18.43
C ASN A 161 0.83 -5.37 -17.29
N PRO A 162 0.37 -4.15 -17.59
CA PRO A 162 0.22 -3.09 -16.58
C PRO A 162 -0.71 -3.46 -15.42
N GLY A 163 -1.72 -4.30 -15.65
CA GLY A 163 -2.63 -4.77 -14.59
C GLY A 163 -1.96 -5.70 -13.57
N THR A 164 -0.79 -6.26 -13.89
CA THR A 164 -0.02 -7.13 -12.99
C THR A 164 1.22 -6.44 -12.43
N LEU A 165 1.91 -5.64 -13.27
CA LEU A 165 3.18 -5.02 -12.90
C LEU A 165 3.02 -3.69 -12.12
N LEU A 166 1.86 -3.05 -12.21
CA LEU A 166 1.61 -1.83 -11.45
C LEU A 166 1.03 -2.15 -10.07
N PRO A 167 1.59 -1.60 -8.99
CA PRO A 167 1.13 -1.87 -7.63
C PRO A 167 -0.35 -1.54 -7.43
N GLY A 168 -0.89 -0.53 -8.10
CA GLY A 168 -2.30 -0.16 -8.04
C GLY A 168 -3.24 -1.30 -8.41
N PRO A 169 -3.30 -1.73 -9.67
CA PRO A 169 -4.15 -2.83 -10.09
C PRO A 169 -3.83 -4.17 -9.41
N LEU A 170 -2.54 -4.46 -9.19
CA LEU A 170 -2.11 -5.69 -8.54
C LEU A 170 -2.72 -5.86 -7.16
N THR A 171 -2.54 -4.85 -6.30
CA THR A 171 -3.01 -4.90 -4.92
C THR A 171 -4.52 -4.83 -4.84
N PHE A 172 -5.21 -4.07 -5.73
CA PHE A 172 -6.66 -4.06 -5.81
C PHE A 172 -7.20 -5.45 -6.10
N ARG A 173 -6.70 -6.13 -7.14
CA ARG A 173 -7.08 -7.49 -7.54
C ARG A 173 -6.79 -8.52 -6.45
N TRP A 174 -5.78 -8.26 -5.60
CA TRP A 174 -5.44 -9.15 -4.52
C TRP A 174 -6.33 -8.98 -3.30
N PHE A 175 -6.55 -7.76 -2.78
CA PHE A 175 -7.30 -7.60 -1.54
C PHE A 175 -8.81 -7.71 -1.75
N PHE A 176 -9.31 -7.32 -2.92
CA PHE A 176 -10.75 -7.24 -3.19
C PHE A 176 -11.46 -8.60 -3.03
N GLN A 177 -10.77 -9.73 -3.32
CA GLN A 177 -11.29 -11.08 -3.12
C GLN A 177 -11.60 -11.44 -1.65
N TYR A 178 -11.09 -10.67 -0.70
CA TYR A 178 -11.27 -10.94 0.72
C TYR A 178 -12.42 -10.16 1.36
N LEU A 179 -12.95 -9.14 0.67
CA LEU A 179 -14.10 -8.37 1.12
C LEU A 179 -15.38 -9.22 1.06
N ASP A 180 -16.31 -8.98 1.98
CA ASP A 180 -17.64 -9.61 1.96
C ASP A 180 -18.55 -8.83 1.00
N THR A 181 -19.26 -9.53 0.13
CA THR A 181 -19.98 -8.96 -1.00
C THR A 181 -21.49 -9.07 -0.85
N SER A 182 -22.00 -8.84 0.34
CA SER A 182 -23.41 -9.01 0.68
C SER A 182 -24.39 -8.00 0.03
N GLY A 183 -23.95 -7.14 -0.88
CA GLY A 183 -24.81 -6.17 -1.63
C GLY A 183 -24.97 -6.54 -3.10
N ALA A 184 -26.17 -6.39 -3.68
CA ALA A 184 -26.46 -6.77 -5.08
C ALA A 184 -25.50 -6.13 -6.11
N GLN A 185 -25.18 -4.84 -5.98
CA GLN A 185 -24.25 -4.14 -6.88
C GLN A 185 -22.79 -4.65 -6.70
N MET A 186 -22.41 -4.98 -5.48
CA MET A 186 -21.10 -5.53 -5.17
C MET A 186 -20.97 -6.96 -5.73
N THR A 187 -22.03 -7.75 -5.68
CA THR A 187 -22.06 -9.10 -6.26
C THR A 187 -21.85 -9.07 -7.77
N GLU A 188 -22.51 -8.17 -8.51
CA GLU A 188 -22.32 -8.01 -9.96
C GLU A 188 -20.88 -7.59 -10.31
N LEU A 189 -20.31 -6.65 -9.56
CA LEU A 189 -18.90 -6.26 -9.74
C LEU A 189 -17.96 -7.43 -9.48
N MET A 190 -18.19 -8.18 -8.41
CA MET A 190 -17.39 -9.37 -8.06
C MET A 190 -17.43 -10.44 -9.14
N GLU A 191 -18.59 -10.75 -9.69
CA GLU A 191 -18.73 -11.72 -10.78
C GLU A 191 -17.91 -11.29 -12.01
N ARG A 192 -17.87 -9.98 -12.31
CA ARG A 192 -17.09 -9.43 -13.43
C ARG A 192 -15.59 -9.50 -13.20
N ILE A 193 -15.10 -9.23 -12.00
CA ILE A 193 -13.66 -9.12 -11.72
C ILE A 193 -13.05 -10.39 -11.13
N SER A 194 -13.86 -11.31 -10.59
CA SER A 194 -13.37 -12.56 -9.98
C SER A 194 -12.45 -13.40 -10.87
N PRO A 195 -12.63 -13.49 -12.22
CA PRO A 195 -11.72 -14.23 -13.08
C PRO A 195 -10.30 -13.63 -13.13
N TYR A 196 -10.16 -12.38 -12.72
CA TYR A 196 -8.91 -11.63 -12.76
C TYR A 196 -8.24 -11.47 -11.39
N PHE A 197 -8.78 -12.08 -10.35
CA PHE A 197 -8.16 -12.05 -9.03
C PHE A 197 -6.77 -12.66 -9.05
N VAL A 198 -5.90 -12.05 -8.26
CA VAL A 198 -4.50 -12.48 -8.13
C VAL A 198 -4.36 -13.22 -6.80
N THR A 199 -3.88 -14.46 -6.86
CA THR A 199 -3.64 -15.23 -5.63
C THR A 199 -2.51 -14.65 -4.80
N THR A 200 -2.51 -14.91 -3.50
CA THR A 200 -1.44 -14.42 -2.61
C THR A 200 -0.03 -14.80 -3.10
N PRO A 201 0.27 -16.04 -3.52
CA PRO A 201 1.58 -16.37 -4.06
C PRO A 201 1.94 -15.58 -5.32
N GLN A 202 0.98 -15.35 -6.22
CA GLN A 202 1.20 -14.54 -7.43
C GLN A 202 1.51 -13.09 -7.10
N ALA A 203 0.75 -12.48 -6.18
CA ALA A 203 0.95 -11.10 -5.76
C ALA A 203 2.34 -10.92 -5.12
N PHE A 204 2.73 -11.80 -4.18
CA PHE A 204 4.05 -11.74 -3.56
C PHE A 204 5.20 -12.07 -4.53
N LEU A 205 4.97 -12.91 -5.55
CA LEU A 205 5.96 -13.15 -6.60
C LEU A 205 6.27 -11.87 -7.37
N VAL A 206 5.26 -11.09 -7.74
CA VAL A 206 5.45 -9.80 -8.42
C VAL A 206 6.21 -8.82 -7.51
N VAL A 207 5.81 -8.72 -6.24
CA VAL A 207 6.47 -7.87 -5.23
C VAL A 207 7.95 -8.21 -5.03
N ILE A 208 8.35 -9.48 -5.17
CA ILE A 208 9.76 -9.89 -5.07
C ILE A 208 10.54 -9.54 -6.35
N LEU A 209 9.86 -9.44 -7.49
CA LEU A 209 10.48 -9.11 -8.77
C LEU A 209 10.63 -7.59 -8.99
N GLU A 210 9.87 -6.77 -8.27
CA GLU A 210 9.99 -5.30 -8.22
C GLU A 210 11.17 -4.85 -7.36
#